data_df9bf87b652c560d33a676d03df1dc6d
#
_entry.id   df9bf87b652c560d33a676d03df1dc6d
#
_cell.length_a   1.000
_cell.length_b   1.000
_cell.length_c   1.000
_cell.angle_alpha   90.00
_cell.angle_beta   90.00
_cell.angle_gamma   90.00
#
_symmetry.space_group_name_H-M   'P 1'
#
loop_
_entity.id
_entity.type
_entity.pdbx_description
1 polymer ?
#
loop_
_entity_poly.entity_id
_entity_poly.type
_entity_poly.pdbx_seq_one_letter_code
_entity_poly.pdbx_strand_id
1 'polypeptide(L)'
;MMRTEQGKIRVLIADDEKNFARVLKTELAREGHVTDVASHGKEALEKLKGQEFDVLILDLKMPKLGGMEVLKEVRKLALAPEVILLTGHGTIPTAVEAMKLGAYTYMTKPCKTAELNLLIRKAYEKQQILRENLYLRTRLGQEEPFPEIVTASQKIRQILKMIVRIAPTDSTILLTGESGTGKELIAKAIHQHSKRKERPFLVINCGALQESILESELFGHEKGAFTGAHTAKLGLFEVADKGTLLLDEIGEISPGMQLKLLRVIETGKFYRVGGTRERQVDVRVLSATNRELHELVKTGRFREDLYYRINVLPIHLPPLRERPEDVPVLTRHFLHLFAPLGKKSVSNEAMNLLTRYAWPGNIRELQHVIRRALILSPKDQVESEDLPLDLQVDRASRQAAGPRGPVTTLGEVERQHILRVLEQVNGHRGQAAQVLGIDPKTLYRKLLIYRIAIAEPRSRR
;
A
#
# COMPACT_ATOMS: atom_id res chain seq x y z
N MET A 1 18.42 -26.26 10.71
CA MET A 1 19.74 -25.63 10.75
C MET A 1 20.60 -26.27 9.68
N MET A 2 20.54 -25.77 8.42
CA MET A 2 21.47 -26.14 7.35
C MET A 2 21.93 -24.83 6.72
N ARG A 3 23.21 -24.50 6.91
CA ARG A 3 23.87 -23.36 6.27
C ARG A 3 23.86 -23.60 4.76
N THR A 4 23.11 -22.80 4.02
CA THR A 4 23.21 -22.68 2.57
C THR A 4 24.60 -22.19 2.21
N GLU A 5 25.36 -22.96 1.42
CA GLU A 5 26.55 -22.49 0.72
C GLU A 5 26.12 -21.40 -0.29
N GLN A 6 26.18 -20.16 0.14
CA GLN A 6 25.83 -18.99 -0.69
C GLN A 6 26.79 -18.93 -1.89
N GLY A 7 26.22 -19.04 -3.12
CA GLY A 7 26.91 -18.68 -4.36
C GLY A 7 27.14 -19.79 -5.40
N LYS A 8 26.83 -21.06 -5.11
CA LYS A 8 27.04 -22.14 -6.10
C LYS A 8 25.75 -22.48 -6.84
N ILE A 9 25.76 -22.42 -8.17
CA ILE A 9 24.61 -22.78 -9.03
C ILE A 9 24.42 -24.29 -9.00
N ARG A 10 23.19 -24.77 -8.77
CA ARG A 10 22.83 -26.19 -8.77
C ARG A 10 22.32 -26.59 -10.14
N VAL A 11 23.05 -27.46 -10.83
CA VAL A 11 22.78 -27.88 -12.19
C VAL A 11 22.46 -29.38 -12.24
N LEU A 12 21.28 -29.72 -12.78
CA LEU A 12 20.94 -31.10 -13.10
C LEU A 12 21.24 -31.34 -14.58
N ILE A 13 21.95 -32.43 -14.87
CA ILE A 13 22.29 -32.87 -16.23
C ILE A 13 21.49 -34.13 -16.52
N ALA A 14 20.58 -34.06 -17.48
CA ALA A 14 19.77 -35.19 -17.94
C ALA A 14 20.23 -35.59 -19.34
N ASP A 15 20.93 -36.71 -19.43
CA ASP A 15 21.53 -37.22 -20.68
C ASP A 15 21.75 -38.74 -20.57
N ASP A 16 21.42 -39.50 -21.58
CA ASP A 16 21.54 -40.94 -21.61
C ASP A 16 22.97 -41.40 -21.97
N GLU A 17 23.78 -40.51 -22.56
CA GLU A 17 25.19 -40.74 -22.81
C GLU A 17 26.02 -40.59 -21.51
N LYS A 18 26.19 -41.68 -20.74
CA LYS A 18 26.86 -41.68 -19.42
C LYS A 18 28.27 -41.05 -19.47
N ASN A 19 29.03 -41.24 -20.54
CA ASN A 19 30.36 -40.66 -20.66
C ASN A 19 30.32 -39.13 -20.81
N PHE A 20 29.44 -38.64 -21.66
CA PHE A 20 29.23 -37.23 -21.89
C PHE A 20 28.76 -36.54 -20.59
N ALA A 21 27.70 -37.08 -19.95
CA ALA A 21 27.19 -36.59 -18.70
C ALA A 21 28.24 -36.53 -17.56
N ARG A 22 29.14 -37.57 -17.48
CA ARG A 22 30.22 -37.60 -16.49
C ARG A 22 31.27 -36.52 -16.76
N VAL A 23 31.71 -36.37 -18.02
CA VAL A 23 32.69 -35.34 -18.41
C VAL A 23 32.11 -33.97 -18.09
N LEU A 24 30.88 -33.69 -18.52
CA LEU A 24 30.21 -32.42 -18.29
C LEU A 24 30.03 -32.12 -16.79
N LYS A 25 29.67 -33.13 -15.99
CA LYS A 25 29.62 -33.04 -14.52
C LYS A 25 30.94 -32.58 -13.93
N THR A 26 32.05 -33.19 -14.36
CA THR A 26 33.39 -32.91 -13.83
C THR A 26 33.84 -31.49 -14.23
N GLU A 27 33.59 -31.10 -15.46
CA GLU A 27 33.95 -29.76 -15.95
C GLU A 27 33.16 -28.65 -15.27
N LEU A 28 31.82 -28.80 -15.15
CA LEU A 28 31.00 -27.85 -14.47
C LEU A 28 31.27 -27.76 -12.96
N ALA A 29 31.68 -28.88 -12.34
CA ALA A 29 32.15 -28.87 -10.96
C ALA A 29 33.46 -28.07 -10.78
N ARG A 30 34.39 -28.11 -11.77
CA ARG A 30 35.62 -27.28 -11.77
C ARG A 30 35.29 -25.78 -11.91
N GLU A 31 34.22 -25.45 -12.63
CA GLU A 31 33.70 -24.08 -12.75
C GLU A 31 32.95 -23.60 -11.50
N GLY A 32 32.86 -24.42 -10.44
CA GLY A 32 32.28 -24.07 -9.15
C GLY A 32 30.79 -24.40 -8.98
N HIS A 33 30.16 -25.11 -9.94
CA HIS A 33 28.77 -25.51 -9.85
C HIS A 33 28.58 -26.79 -9.03
N VAL A 34 27.43 -26.93 -8.39
CA VAL A 34 26.96 -28.19 -7.77
C VAL A 34 26.18 -28.98 -8.80
N THR A 35 26.68 -30.13 -9.22
CA THR A 35 26.14 -30.86 -10.35
C THR A 35 25.62 -32.24 -9.95
N ASP A 36 24.45 -32.62 -10.47
CA ASP A 36 23.90 -33.97 -10.41
C ASP A 36 23.52 -34.46 -11.82
N VAL A 37 23.38 -35.78 -11.99
CA VAL A 37 23.17 -36.42 -13.30
C VAL A 37 21.95 -37.33 -13.22
N ALA A 38 21.11 -37.30 -14.26
CA ALA A 38 20.04 -38.24 -14.52
C ALA A 38 20.26 -38.92 -15.87
N SER A 39 20.09 -40.23 -15.92
CA SER A 39 20.32 -41.04 -17.10
C SER A 39 19.14 -41.13 -18.06
N HIS A 40 18.00 -40.61 -17.69
CA HIS A 40 16.77 -40.57 -18.50
C HIS A 40 15.74 -39.58 -17.91
N GLY A 41 14.75 -39.20 -18.74
CA GLY A 41 13.80 -38.16 -18.38
C GLY A 41 12.98 -38.45 -17.11
N LYS A 42 12.61 -39.70 -16.83
CA LYS A 42 11.86 -40.04 -15.61
C LYS A 42 12.68 -39.82 -14.35
N GLU A 43 13.98 -40.19 -14.36
CA GLU A 43 14.90 -39.94 -13.24
C GLU A 43 15.12 -38.44 -13.02
N ALA A 44 15.21 -37.67 -14.12
CA ALA A 44 15.32 -36.21 -14.03
C ALA A 44 14.12 -35.59 -13.30
N LEU A 45 12.89 -36.01 -13.65
CA LEU A 45 11.67 -35.52 -12.97
C LEU A 45 11.58 -35.97 -11.50
N GLU A 46 12.02 -37.19 -11.16
CA GLU A 46 12.06 -37.68 -9.78
C GLU A 46 13.03 -36.84 -8.94
N LYS A 47 14.23 -36.54 -9.47
CA LYS A 47 15.22 -35.67 -8.81
C LYS A 47 14.70 -34.24 -8.62
N LEU A 48 14.03 -33.68 -9.61
CA LEU A 48 13.45 -32.33 -9.54
C LEU A 48 12.29 -32.23 -8.52
N LYS A 49 11.62 -33.35 -8.20
CA LYS A 49 10.60 -33.38 -7.13
C LYS A 49 11.22 -33.49 -5.73
N GLY A 50 12.40 -34.10 -5.62
CA GLY A 50 13.07 -34.33 -4.32
C GLY A 50 14.10 -33.27 -3.94
N GLN A 51 14.61 -32.52 -4.89
CA GLN A 51 15.66 -31.53 -4.67
C GLN A 51 15.48 -30.31 -5.59
N GLU A 52 15.90 -29.14 -5.11
CA GLU A 52 15.90 -27.92 -5.92
C GLU A 52 17.13 -27.83 -6.81
N PHE A 53 16.93 -27.48 -8.06
CA PHE A 53 17.96 -27.14 -9.04
C PHE A 53 17.66 -25.79 -9.68
N ASP A 54 18.73 -25.08 -10.03
CA ASP A 54 18.61 -23.75 -10.66
C ASP A 54 18.54 -23.86 -12.16
N VAL A 55 19.30 -24.77 -12.74
CA VAL A 55 19.37 -25.00 -14.18
C VAL A 55 19.26 -26.50 -14.47
N LEU A 56 18.47 -26.86 -15.46
CA LEU A 56 18.40 -28.21 -16.03
C LEU A 56 19.03 -28.19 -17.43
N ILE A 57 20.09 -28.95 -17.59
CA ILE A 57 20.64 -29.28 -18.91
C ILE A 57 19.95 -30.58 -19.34
N LEU A 58 19.30 -30.56 -20.50
CA LEU A 58 18.39 -31.62 -20.92
C LEU A 58 18.67 -32.07 -22.36
N ASP A 59 18.98 -33.35 -22.55
CA ASP A 59 19.04 -33.91 -23.88
C ASP A 59 17.63 -34.14 -24.45
N LEU A 60 17.46 -33.90 -25.74
CA LEU A 60 16.20 -34.15 -26.45
C LEU A 60 15.90 -35.63 -26.61
N LYS A 61 16.91 -36.44 -26.90
CA LYS A 61 16.76 -37.87 -27.17
C LYS A 61 17.21 -38.69 -26.00
N MET A 62 16.27 -39.11 -25.18
CA MET A 62 16.51 -39.98 -24.03
C MET A 62 15.50 -41.15 -23.99
N PRO A 63 15.91 -42.33 -23.48
CA PRO A 63 15.01 -43.44 -23.27
C PRO A 63 13.94 -43.16 -22.22
N LYS A 64 12.82 -43.88 -22.25
CA LYS A 64 11.67 -43.86 -21.35
C LYS A 64 10.83 -42.59 -21.40
N LEU A 65 11.42 -41.40 -21.39
CA LEU A 65 10.75 -40.10 -21.49
C LEU A 65 11.66 -39.14 -22.23
N GLY A 66 11.21 -38.60 -23.33
CA GLY A 66 11.98 -37.67 -24.18
C GLY A 66 12.12 -36.30 -23.58
N GLY A 67 13.15 -35.52 -23.99
CA GLY A 67 13.43 -34.20 -23.47
C GLY A 67 12.29 -33.19 -23.60
N MET A 68 11.54 -33.25 -24.71
CA MET A 68 10.38 -32.37 -24.93
C MET A 68 9.24 -32.63 -23.93
N GLU A 69 9.01 -33.91 -23.57
CA GLU A 69 8.01 -34.30 -22.59
C GLU A 69 8.46 -33.87 -21.16
N VAL A 70 9.76 -34.06 -20.87
CA VAL A 70 10.35 -33.57 -19.60
C VAL A 70 10.17 -32.05 -19.49
N LEU A 71 10.45 -31.27 -20.52
CA LEU A 71 10.28 -29.83 -20.55
C LEU A 71 8.85 -29.42 -20.23
N LYS A 72 7.84 -30.10 -20.83
CA LYS A 72 6.43 -29.84 -20.56
C LYS A 72 6.06 -30.07 -19.09
N GLU A 73 6.57 -31.15 -18.48
CA GLU A 73 6.32 -31.46 -17.07
C GLU A 73 7.07 -30.51 -16.13
N VAL A 74 8.32 -30.16 -16.43
CA VAL A 74 9.11 -29.20 -15.62
C VAL A 74 8.40 -27.85 -15.55
N ARG A 75 7.78 -27.38 -16.64
CA ARG A 75 7.06 -26.10 -16.66
C ARG A 75 5.78 -26.06 -15.82
N LYS A 76 5.30 -27.20 -15.35
CA LYS A 76 4.18 -27.29 -14.39
C LYS A 76 4.62 -27.14 -12.93
N LEU A 77 5.93 -27.19 -12.66
CA LEU A 77 6.45 -27.04 -11.30
C LEU A 77 6.37 -25.59 -10.83
N ALA A 78 6.01 -25.38 -9.58
CA ALA A 78 5.91 -24.05 -8.99
C ALA A 78 7.25 -23.27 -8.96
N LEU A 79 8.36 -23.99 -8.80
CA LEU A 79 9.74 -23.47 -8.85
C LEU A 79 10.52 -24.24 -9.92
N ALA A 80 10.17 -24.03 -11.18
CA ALA A 80 10.83 -24.69 -12.29
C ALA A 80 12.26 -24.16 -12.48
N PRO A 81 13.28 -25.05 -12.70
CA PRO A 81 14.60 -24.62 -13.15
C PRO A 81 14.52 -24.04 -14.56
N GLU A 82 15.47 -23.16 -14.93
CA GLU A 82 15.63 -22.77 -16.32
C GLU A 82 16.24 -23.94 -17.12
N VAL A 83 15.65 -24.23 -18.30
CA VAL A 83 16.02 -25.43 -19.07
C VAL A 83 16.87 -25.04 -20.27
N ILE A 84 18.08 -25.59 -20.35
CA ILE A 84 19.00 -25.50 -21.48
C ILE A 84 18.94 -26.86 -22.21
N LEU A 85 18.47 -26.87 -23.46
CA LEU A 85 18.42 -28.09 -24.24
C LEU A 85 19.76 -28.35 -24.97
N LEU A 86 20.31 -29.57 -24.83
CA LEU A 86 21.43 -30.06 -25.59
C LEU A 86 20.94 -31.12 -26.62
N THR A 87 21.43 -31.07 -27.82
CA THR A 87 21.03 -32.05 -28.85
C THR A 87 22.15 -32.35 -29.82
N GLY A 88 22.36 -33.62 -30.14
CA GLY A 88 23.29 -34.05 -31.18
C GLY A 88 22.71 -33.94 -32.63
N HIS A 89 21.38 -33.84 -32.76
CA HIS A 89 20.68 -33.79 -34.07
C HIS A 89 19.52 -32.80 -34.00
N GLY A 90 19.81 -31.53 -33.69
CA GLY A 90 18.78 -30.48 -33.65
C GLY A 90 18.40 -30.01 -35.05
N THR A 91 17.11 -30.03 -35.34
CA THR A 91 16.55 -29.35 -36.51
C THR A 91 15.97 -28.00 -36.08
N ILE A 92 15.94 -27.04 -37.00
CA ILE A 92 15.33 -25.71 -36.74
C ILE A 92 13.90 -25.83 -36.17
N PRO A 93 13.02 -26.71 -36.70
CA PRO A 93 11.68 -26.90 -36.15
C PRO A 93 11.64 -27.36 -34.70
N THR A 94 12.51 -28.30 -34.26
CA THR A 94 12.54 -28.78 -32.88
C THR A 94 13.07 -27.73 -31.89
N ALA A 95 14.02 -26.90 -32.32
CA ALA A 95 14.51 -25.77 -31.55
C ALA A 95 13.39 -24.73 -31.32
N VAL A 96 12.65 -24.38 -32.38
CA VAL A 96 11.54 -23.43 -32.30
C VAL A 96 10.42 -23.95 -31.38
N GLU A 97 10.09 -25.25 -31.48
CA GLU A 97 9.10 -25.87 -30.61
C GLU A 97 9.53 -25.85 -29.14
N ALA A 98 10.79 -26.16 -28.85
CA ALA A 98 11.35 -26.11 -27.52
C ALA A 98 11.29 -24.71 -26.92
N MET A 99 11.63 -23.67 -27.69
CA MET A 99 11.52 -22.27 -27.25
C MET A 99 10.07 -21.87 -26.97
N LYS A 100 9.10 -22.32 -27.81
CA LYS A 100 7.67 -22.08 -27.55
C LYS A 100 7.17 -22.78 -26.28
N LEU A 101 7.74 -23.93 -25.93
CA LEU A 101 7.45 -24.66 -24.68
C LEU A 101 8.18 -24.09 -23.48
N GLY A 102 8.95 -23.01 -23.65
CA GLY A 102 9.57 -22.27 -22.56
C GLY A 102 11.02 -22.69 -22.23
N ALA A 103 11.73 -23.40 -23.09
CA ALA A 103 13.17 -23.59 -22.88
C ALA A 103 13.88 -22.23 -22.84
N TYR A 104 14.91 -22.09 -21.99
CA TYR A 104 15.72 -20.89 -21.92
C TYR A 104 16.50 -20.68 -23.21
N THR A 105 17.15 -21.73 -23.65
CA THR A 105 17.89 -21.76 -24.91
C THR A 105 18.10 -23.20 -25.36
N TYR A 106 18.62 -23.33 -26.54
CA TYR A 106 19.02 -24.62 -27.09
C TYR A 106 20.46 -24.54 -27.64
N MET A 107 21.22 -25.65 -27.57
CA MET A 107 22.59 -25.76 -28.04
C MET A 107 22.84 -27.14 -28.68
N THR A 108 23.71 -27.20 -29.71
CA THR A 108 24.08 -28.46 -30.37
C THR A 108 25.32 -29.10 -29.71
N LYS A 109 25.31 -30.43 -29.62
CA LYS A 109 26.51 -31.20 -29.29
C LYS A 109 27.40 -31.36 -30.56
N PRO A 110 28.74 -31.28 -30.47
CA PRO A 110 29.52 -30.97 -29.27
C PRO A 110 29.50 -29.48 -28.92
N CYS A 111 29.39 -29.16 -27.64
CA CYS A 111 29.40 -27.80 -27.16
C CYS A 111 30.68 -27.47 -26.38
N LYS A 112 31.10 -26.20 -26.44
CA LYS A 112 32.23 -25.74 -25.62
C LYS A 112 31.73 -25.47 -24.20
N THR A 113 32.46 -26.02 -23.20
CA THR A 113 32.11 -25.85 -21.78
C THR A 113 32.03 -24.39 -21.37
N ALA A 114 32.89 -23.53 -21.91
CA ALA A 114 32.86 -22.08 -21.63
C ALA A 114 31.57 -21.41 -22.12
N GLU A 115 31.04 -21.78 -23.30
CA GLU A 115 29.79 -21.25 -23.82
C GLU A 115 28.60 -21.74 -22.98
N LEU A 116 28.60 -23.03 -22.61
CA LEU A 116 27.58 -23.61 -21.76
C LEU A 116 27.57 -22.97 -20.36
N ASN A 117 28.75 -22.73 -19.77
CA ASN A 117 28.91 -22.07 -18.48
C ASN A 117 28.32 -20.62 -18.52
N LEU A 118 28.56 -19.87 -19.61
CA LEU A 118 27.97 -18.55 -19.78
C LEU A 118 26.45 -18.61 -19.83
N LEU A 119 25.87 -19.60 -20.53
CA LEU A 119 24.42 -19.79 -20.61
C LEU A 119 23.84 -20.22 -19.27
N ILE A 120 24.51 -21.08 -18.50
CA ILE A 120 24.11 -21.47 -17.14
C ILE A 120 24.04 -20.25 -16.24
N ARG A 121 25.05 -19.38 -16.25
CA ARG A 121 25.07 -18.15 -15.44
C ARG A 121 23.92 -17.21 -15.81
N LYS A 122 23.69 -16.97 -17.10
CA LYS A 122 22.58 -16.12 -17.57
C LYS A 122 21.19 -16.72 -17.26
N ALA A 123 21.03 -18.04 -17.37
CA ALA A 123 19.82 -18.73 -16.99
C ALA A 123 19.57 -18.62 -15.48
N TYR A 124 20.62 -18.74 -14.66
CA TYR A 124 20.55 -18.55 -13.22
C TYR A 124 20.19 -17.12 -12.83
N GLU A 125 20.80 -16.10 -13.45
CA GLU A 125 20.46 -14.69 -13.20
C GLU A 125 18.97 -14.43 -13.48
N LYS A 126 18.44 -14.91 -14.60
CA LYS A 126 17.02 -14.82 -14.92
C LYS A 126 16.16 -15.51 -13.86
N GLN A 127 16.54 -16.70 -13.42
CA GLN A 127 15.81 -17.43 -12.40
C GLN A 127 15.85 -16.72 -11.04
N GLN A 128 17.01 -16.12 -10.67
CA GLN A 128 17.13 -15.34 -9.44
C GLN A 128 16.21 -14.12 -9.46
N ILE A 129 16.14 -13.39 -10.56
CA ILE A 129 15.21 -12.27 -10.71
C ILE A 129 13.76 -12.75 -10.56
N LEU A 130 13.40 -13.90 -11.13
CA LEU A 130 12.06 -14.49 -11.00
C LEU A 130 11.78 -14.96 -9.56
N ARG A 131 12.77 -15.60 -8.90
CA ARG A 131 12.67 -16.02 -7.49
C ARG A 131 12.58 -14.82 -6.56
N GLU A 132 13.40 -13.79 -6.77
CA GLU A 132 13.37 -12.57 -5.99
C GLU A 132 12.03 -11.82 -6.17
N ASN A 133 11.51 -11.74 -7.40
CA ASN A 133 10.17 -11.24 -7.66
C ASN A 133 9.09 -12.08 -6.98
N LEU A 134 9.19 -13.41 -7.02
CA LEU A 134 8.26 -14.30 -6.33
C LEU A 134 8.40 -14.17 -4.80
N TYR A 135 9.63 -14.10 -4.30
CA TYR A 135 9.93 -13.88 -2.87
C TYR A 135 9.42 -12.51 -2.41
N LEU A 136 9.68 -11.45 -3.17
CA LEU A 136 9.14 -10.11 -2.89
C LEU A 136 7.61 -10.10 -2.97
N ARG A 137 7.00 -10.77 -3.97
CA ARG A 137 5.55 -10.96 -4.05
C ARG A 137 5.00 -11.80 -2.91
N THR A 138 5.68 -12.85 -2.49
CA THR A 138 5.30 -13.72 -1.36
C THR A 138 5.50 -12.99 -0.04
N ARG A 139 6.56 -12.21 0.09
CA ARG A 139 6.85 -11.38 1.27
C ARG A 139 5.89 -10.19 1.37
N LEU A 140 5.60 -9.53 0.25
CA LEU A 140 4.50 -8.56 0.14
C LEU A 140 3.13 -9.21 0.40
N GLY A 141 2.93 -10.48 0.03
CA GLY A 141 1.74 -11.26 0.31
C GLY A 141 1.71 -11.93 1.70
N GLN A 142 2.86 -12.08 2.38
CA GLN A 142 2.94 -12.58 3.76
C GLN A 142 3.02 -11.46 4.81
N GLU A 143 3.48 -10.26 4.44
CA GLU A 143 3.36 -9.09 5.31
C GLU A 143 1.95 -8.48 5.29
N GLU A 144 1.13 -8.84 4.29
CA GLU A 144 -0.31 -8.62 4.29
C GLU A 144 -1.01 -9.89 3.80
N PRO A 145 -1.36 -10.82 4.74
CA PRO A 145 -2.49 -11.66 4.45
C PRO A 145 -3.62 -10.69 4.17
N PHE A 146 -4.26 -10.78 2.99
CA PHE A 146 -5.47 -10.04 2.61
C PHE A 146 -5.67 -8.90 3.58
N PRO A 147 -5.61 -7.63 3.31
CA PRO A 147 -5.86 -6.66 4.35
C PRO A 147 -7.21 -7.07 4.89
N GLU A 148 -7.21 -7.87 5.96
CA GLU A 148 -8.41 -8.18 6.68
C GLU A 148 -8.90 -6.81 7.05
N ILE A 149 -9.89 -6.32 6.31
CA ILE A 149 -10.52 -5.05 6.60
C ILE A 149 -11.23 -5.31 7.92
N VAL A 150 -10.46 -5.14 8.98
CA VAL A 150 -10.90 -5.38 10.33
C VAL A 150 -11.97 -4.37 10.66
N THR A 151 -13.20 -4.84 10.81
CA THR A 151 -14.35 -3.98 11.09
C THR A 151 -15.43 -4.69 11.88
N ALA A 152 -16.03 -4.00 12.83
CA ALA A 152 -17.28 -4.35 13.46
C ALA A 152 -18.44 -3.54 12.85
N SER A 153 -18.14 -2.47 12.11
CA SER A 153 -19.13 -1.55 11.57
C SER A 153 -19.98 -2.14 10.47
N GLN A 154 -21.29 -2.01 10.62
CA GLN A 154 -22.25 -2.43 9.59
C GLN A 154 -22.11 -1.60 8.30
N LYS A 155 -21.75 -0.31 8.40
CA LYS A 155 -21.51 0.57 7.25
C LYS A 155 -20.38 0.02 6.37
N ILE A 156 -19.25 -0.35 6.98
CA ILE A 156 -18.11 -0.93 6.25
C ILE A 156 -18.47 -2.29 5.67
N ARG A 157 -19.18 -3.14 6.40
CA ARG A 157 -19.65 -4.45 5.88
C ARG A 157 -20.54 -4.30 4.65
N GLN A 158 -21.38 -3.26 4.59
CA GLN A 158 -22.20 -2.96 3.40
C GLN A 158 -21.30 -2.55 2.22
N ILE A 159 -20.30 -1.70 2.45
CA ILE A 159 -19.30 -1.33 1.43
C ILE A 159 -18.58 -2.58 0.91
N LEU A 160 -18.14 -3.49 1.78
CA LEU A 160 -17.49 -4.73 1.38
C LEU A 160 -18.39 -5.63 0.53
N LYS A 161 -19.68 -5.75 0.89
CA LYS A 161 -20.67 -6.46 0.06
C LYS A 161 -20.83 -5.82 -1.31
N MET A 162 -20.82 -4.49 -1.41
CA MET A 162 -20.87 -3.77 -2.67
C MET A 162 -19.59 -4.03 -3.50
N ILE A 163 -18.42 -4.03 -2.88
CA ILE A 163 -17.14 -4.29 -3.55
C ILE A 163 -17.17 -5.65 -4.26
N VAL A 164 -17.64 -6.72 -3.62
CA VAL A 164 -17.74 -8.06 -4.24
C VAL A 164 -18.54 -8.01 -5.55
N ARG A 165 -19.57 -7.16 -5.61
CA ARG A 165 -20.44 -7.02 -6.81
C ARG A 165 -19.81 -6.19 -7.91
N ILE A 166 -19.09 -5.10 -7.56
CA ILE A 166 -18.54 -4.14 -8.53
C ILE A 166 -17.10 -4.46 -8.94
N ALA A 167 -16.34 -5.20 -8.13
CA ALA A 167 -14.95 -5.53 -8.41
C ALA A 167 -14.75 -6.27 -9.75
N PRO A 168 -15.62 -7.22 -10.15
CA PRO A 168 -15.50 -7.90 -11.45
C PRO A 168 -15.74 -7.01 -12.67
N THR A 169 -16.31 -5.79 -12.51
CA THR A 169 -16.48 -4.84 -13.60
C THR A 169 -15.20 -4.04 -13.82
N ASP A 170 -15.00 -3.53 -15.04
CA ASP A 170 -13.86 -2.63 -15.34
C ASP A 170 -14.21 -1.13 -15.14
N SER A 171 -15.35 -0.84 -14.47
CA SER A 171 -15.79 0.52 -14.21
C SER A 171 -14.79 1.27 -13.33
N THR A 172 -14.66 2.58 -13.56
CA THR A 172 -13.91 3.49 -12.70
C THR A 172 -14.63 3.67 -11.37
N ILE A 173 -13.87 3.71 -10.29
CA ILE A 173 -14.39 3.84 -8.93
C ILE A 173 -13.72 5.02 -8.26
N LEU A 174 -14.53 5.89 -7.66
CA LEU A 174 -14.06 7.02 -6.86
C LEU A 174 -14.25 6.72 -5.37
N LEU A 175 -13.14 6.63 -4.64
CA LEU A 175 -13.12 6.47 -3.19
C LEU A 175 -13.03 7.84 -2.53
N THR A 176 -14.03 8.22 -1.74
CA THR A 176 -14.05 9.47 -0.99
C THR A 176 -14.01 9.21 0.52
N GLY A 177 -13.50 10.16 1.27
CA GLY A 177 -13.43 10.10 2.74
C GLY A 177 -12.17 10.75 3.28
N GLU A 178 -12.17 11.04 4.56
CA GLU A 178 -11.06 11.70 5.24
C GLU A 178 -9.72 10.95 5.12
N SER A 179 -8.62 11.65 5.36
CA SER A 179 -7.29 11.02 5.42
C SER A 179 -7.26 9.95 6.51
N GLY A 180 -6.61 8.81 6.22
CA GLY A 180 -6.46 7.72 7.19
C GLY A 180 -7.70 6.84 7.41
N THR A 181 -8.78 6.98 6.61
CA THR A 181 -10.00 6.12 6.71
C THR A 181 -9.84 4.73 6.12
N GLY A 182 -8.76 4.47 5.34
CA GLY A 182 -8.48 3.16 4.74
C GLY A 182 -8.81 3.07 3.24
N LYS A 183 -8.87 4.20 2.51
CA LYS A 183 -9.17 4.23 1.06
C LYS A 183 -8.26 3.30 0.23
N GLU A 184 -6.96 3.29 0.52
CA GLU A 184 -5.99 2.43 -0.17
C GLU A 184 -6.27 0.93 0.07
N LEU A 185 -6.63 0.55 1.30
CA LEU A 185 -7.00 -0.84 1.64
C LEU A 185 -8.26 -1.28 0.87
N ILE A 186 -9.24 -0.38 0.75
CA ILE A 186 -10.45 -0.63 -0.05
C ILE A 186 -10.11 -0.77 -1.54
N ALA A 187 -9.23 0.09 -2.09
CA ALA A 187 -8.79 -0.03 -3.47
C ALA A 187 -8.09 -1.38 -3.74
N LYS A 188 -7.24 -1.82 -2.81
CA LYS A 188 -6.57 -3.12 -2.88
C LYS A 188 -7.58 -4.28 -2.83
N ALA A 189 -8.59 -4.20 -1.95
CA ALA A 189 -9.67 -5.19 -1.89
C ALA A 189 -10.47 -5.24 -3.21
N ILE A 190 -10.76 -4.09 -3.84
CA ILE A 190 -11.41 -4.04 -5.15
C ILE A 190 -10.56 -4.76 -6.21
N HIS A 191 -9.25 -4.48 -6.25
CA HIS A 191 -8.35 -5.14 -7.20
C HIS A 191 -8.32 -6.65 -6.98
N GLN A 192 -8.18 -7.13 -5.74
CA GLN A 192 -8.09 -8.55 -5.39
C GLN A 192 -9.36 -9.34 -5.72
N HIS A 193 -10.54 -8.70 -5.73
CA HIS A 193 -11.81 -9.32 -6.15
C HIS A 193 -12.14 -9.10 -7.62
N SER A 194 -11.23 -8.45 -8.39
CA SER A 194 -11.43 -8.17 -9.80
C SER A 194 -10.95 -9.30 -10.70
N LYS A 195 -11.28 -9.21 -12.00
CA LYS A 195 -10.74 -10.08 -13.05
C LYS A 195 -9.22 -9.87 -13.26
N ARG A 196 -8.67 -8.76 -12.72
CA ARG A 196 -7.27 -8.36 -12.85
C ARG A 196 -6.41 -8.68 -11.61
N LYS A 197 -6.91 -9.50 -10.68
CA LYS A 197 -6.26 -9.81 -9.39
C LYS A 197 -4.83 -10.37 -9.50
N GLU A 198 -4.52 -11.10 -10.58
CA GLU A 198 -3.17 -11.63 -10.87
C GLU A 198 -2.28 -10.65 -11.65
N ARG A 199 -2.77 -9.44 -11.92
CA ARG A 199 -2.08 -8.39 -12.66
C ARG A 199 -1.52 -7.34 -11.70
N PRO A 200 -0.63 -6.44 -12.16
CA PRO A 200 -0.08 -5.40 -11.29
C PRO A 200 -1.17 -4.53 -10.66
N PHE A 201 -1.00 -4.24 -9.36
CA PHE A 201 -1.70 -3.18 -8.64
C PHE A 201 -0.68 -2.13 -8.24
N LEU A 202 -0.79 -0.93 -8.80
CA LEU A 202 0.11 0.16 -8.52
C LEU A 202 -0.64 1.31 -7.84
N VAL A 203 0.06 2.03 -6.98
CA VAL A 203 -0.48 3.18 -6.23
C VAL A 203 0.43 4.37 -6.46
N ILE A 204 -0.15 5.53 -6.73
CA ILE A 204 0.57 6.79 -6.74
C ILE A 204 -0.22 7.85 -5.97
N ASN A 205 0.46 8.57 -5.08
CA ASN A 205 -0.10 9.73 -4.41
C ASN A 205 0.18 10.98 -5.26
N CYS A 206 -0.89 11.57 -5.80
CA CYS A 206 -0.80 12.73 -6.70
C CYS A 206 -0.48 14.03 -5.96
N GLY A 207 -0.74 14.12 -4.65
CA GLY A 207 -0.44 15.31 -3.84
C GLY A 207 0.97 15.35 -3.26
N ALA A 208 1.69 14.21 -3.26
CA ALA A 208 3.01 14.11 -2.65
C ALA A 208 4.16 14.55 -3.57
N LEU A 209 3.93 14.71 -4.87
CA LEU A 209 4.94 14.95 -5.89
C LEU A 209 4.73 16.30 -6.59
N GLN A 210 5.83 16.95 -6.99
CA GLN A 210 5.76 18.10 -7.89
C GLN A 210 5.19 17.66 -9.26
N GLU A 211 4.50 18.56 -9.94
CA GLU A 211 3.78 18.25 -11.19
C GLU A 211 4.66 17.59 -12.26
N SER A 212 5.87 18.11 -12.49
CA SER A 212 6.80 17.56 -13.47
C SER A 212 7.27 16.14 -13.13
N ILE A 213 7.44 15.85 -11.84
CA ILE A 213 7.80 14.51 -11.36
C ILE A 213 6.60 13.59 -11.49
N LEU A 214 5.41 14.03 -11.06
CA LEU A 214 4.18 13.26 -11.18
C LEU A 214 3.88 12.88 -12.64
N GLU A 215 4.08 13.83 -13.56
CA GLU A 215 3.91 13.58 -14.99
C GLU A 215 4.87 12.52 -15.51
N SER A 216 6.16 12.64 -15.15
CA SER A 216 7.20 11.68 -15.51
C SER A 216 6.96 10.29 -14.88
N GLU A 217 6.45 10.21 -13.65
CA GLU A 217 6.09 8.93 -13.02
C GLU A 217 4.89 8.27 -13.71
N LEU A 218 3.83 9.03 -14.01
CA LEU A 218 2.60 8.48 -14.61
C LEU A 218 2.79 8.08 -16.06
N PHE A 219 3.38 8.97 -16.88
CA PHE A 219 3.44 8.79 -18.34
C PHE A 219 4.81 8.34 -18.84
N GLY A 220 5.85 8.37 -17.99
CA GLY A 220 7.22 8.11 -18.40
C GLY A 220 7.84 9.29 -19.17
N HIS A 221 9.11 9.18 -19.48
CA HIS A 221 9.82 10.17 -20.26
C HIS A 221 10.80 9.55 -21.25
N GLU A 222 11.05 10.23 -22.35
CA GLU A 222 12.10 9.89 -23.29
C GLU A 222 13.43 10.54 -22.85
N LYS A 223 14.55 9.98 -23.31
CA LYS A 223 15.88 10.56 -23.06
C LYS A 223 15.95 12.00 -23.56
N GLY A 224 16.38 12.94 -22.71
CA GLY A 224 16.50 14.36 -23.03
C GLY A 224 15.21 15.16 -22.85
N ALA A 225 14.14 14.60 -22.30
CA ALA A 225 12.86 15.28 -22.11
C ALA A 225 12.95 16.52 -21.17
N PHE A 226 13.87 16.48 -20.20
CA PHE A 226 14.16 17.58 -19.28
C PHE A 226 15.60 17.49 -18.77
N THR A 227 16.08 18.51 -18.07
CA THR A 227 17.41 18.52 -17.44
C THR A 227 17.48 17.40 -16.39
N GLY A 228 18.34 16.38 -16.64
CA GLY A 228 18.45 15.17 -15.80
C GLY A 228 17.84 13.90 -16.41
N ALA A 229 17.11 13.97 -17.51
CA ALA A 229 16.57 12.79 -18.20
C ALA A 229 17.67 12.07 -19.04
N HIS A 230 18.62 11.46 -18.36
CA HIS A 230 19.75 10.78 -19.02
C HIS A 230 19.36 9.49 -19.73
N THR A 231 18.30 8.82 -19.28
CA THR A 231 17.75 7.58 -19.84
C THR A 231 16.25 7.72 -20.02
N ALA A 232 15.65 6.93 -20.93
CA ALA A 232 14.21 6.84 -21.03
C ALA A 232 13.65 6.03 -19.83
N LYS A 233 12.48 6.41 -19.31
CA LYS A 233 11.79 5.73 -18.21
C LYS A 233 10.38 5.34 -18.62
N LEU A 234 9.96 4.12 -18.25
CA LEU A 234 8.57 3.68 -18.39
C LEU A 234 7.68 4.39 -17.36
N GLY A 235 6.50 4.82 -17.80
CA GLY A 235 5.49 5.39 -16.91
C GLY A 235 4.66 4.32 -16.20
N LEU A 236 4.03 4.69 -15.07
CA LEU A 236 3.16 3.79 -14.32
C LEU A 236 1.99 3.27 -15.16
N PHE A 237 1.46 4.02 -16.11
CA PHE A 237 0.45 3.52 -17.04
C PHE A 237 0.98 2.38 -17.91
N GLU A 238 2.24 2.41 -18.34
CA GLU A 238 2.86 1.31 -19.08
C GLU A 238 3.10 0.09 -18.19
N VAL A 239 3.58 0.31 -16.97
CA VAL A 239 3.86 -0.76 -15.99
C VAL A 239 2.58 -1.43 -15.50
N ALA A 240 1.49 -0.65 -15.37
CA ALA A 240 0.18 -1.13 -14.95
C ALA A 240 -0.65 -1.76 -16.09
N ASP A 241 -0.10 -1.91 -17.29
CA ASP A 241 -0.86 -2.45 -18.43
C ASP A 241 -1.51 -3.80 -18.08
N LYS A 242 -2.80 -3.96 -18.44
CA LYS A 242 -3.70 -5.07 -18.06
C LYS A 242 -3.98 -5.18 -16.56
N GLY A 243 -3.44 -4.28 -15.73
CA GLY A 243 -3.59 -4.24 -14.27
C GLY A 243 -4.53 -3.15 -13.78
N THR A 244 -4.23 -2.64 -12.58
CA THR A 244 -5.01 -1.59 -11.90
C THR A 244 -4.06 -0.52 -11.37
N LEU A 245 -4.40 0.75 -11.56
CA LEU A 245 -3.68 1.90 -11.04
C LEU A 245 -4.60 2.69 -10.10
N LEU A 246 -4.16 2.89 -8.85
CA LEU A 246 -4.81 3.78 -7.89
C LEU A 246 -4.15 5.17 -7.95
N LEU A 247 -4.95 6.18 -8.27
CA LEU A 247 -4.60 7.59 -8.20
C LEU A 247 -5.10 8.14 -6.85
N ASP A 248 -4.24 8.19 -5.84
CA ASP A 248 -4.61 8.74 -4.52
C ASP A 248 -4.42 10.26 -4.52
N GLU A 249 -5.26 10.95 -3.75
CA GLU A 249 -5.31 12.42 -3.68
C GLU A 249 -5.52 13.08 -5.06
N ILE A 250 -6.42 12.50 -5.89
CA ILE A 250 -6.69 12.98 -7.26
C ILE A 250 -7.16 14.44 -7.31
N GLY A 251 -7.71 14.96 -6.22
CA GLY A 251 -8.12 16.37 -6.10
C GLY A 251 -6.98 17.39 -6.01
N GLU A 252 -5.72 16.93 -5.97
CA GLU A 252 -4.53 17.78 -5.87
C GLU A 252 -3.87 18.08 -7.21
N ILE A 253 -4.25 17.38 -8.30
CA ILE A 253 -3.61 17.52 -9.61
C ILE A 253 -3.92 18.84 -10.30
N SER A 254 -2.94 19.38 -11.02
CA SER A 254 -3.08 20.60 -11.80
C SER A 254 -4.04 20.45 -12.98
N PRO A 255 -4.60 21.53 -13.51
CA PRO A 255 -5.46 21.50 -14.70
C PRO A 255 -4.79 20.86 -15.92
N GLY A 256 -3.46 21.03 -16.08
CA GLY A 256 -2.69 20.40 -17.16
C GLY A 256 -2.65 18.88 -17.04
N MET A 257 -2.46 18.37 -15.83
CA MET A 257 -2.49 16.94 -15.54
C MET A 257 -3.88 16.34 -15.68
N GLN A 258 -4.92 17.07 -15.30
CA GLN A 258 -6.32 16.63 -15.47
C GLN A 258 -6.63 16.32 -16.94
N LEU A 259 -6.18 17.15 -17.87
CA LEU A 259 -6.40 16.94 -19.30
C LEU A 259 -5.70 15.67 -19.82
N LYS A 260 -4.45 15.45 -19.40
CA LYS A 260 -3.68 14.24 -19.77
C LYS A 260 -4.30 12.97 -19.20
N LEU A 261 -4.77 13.02 -17.95
CA LEU A 261 -5.45 11.90 -17.31
C LEU A 261 -6.79 11.59 -17.98
N LEU A 262 -7.58 12.61 -18.31
CA LEU A 262 -8.83 12.42 -19.04
C LEU A 262 -8.59 11.63 -20.32
N ARG A 263 -7.60 12.06 -21.14
CA ARG A 263 -7.28 11.39 -22.40
C ARG A 263 -6.95 9.91 -22.20
N VAL A 264 -6.08 9.56 -21.24
CA VAL A 264 -5.69 8.16 -21.03
C VAL A 264 -6.83 7.32 -20.44
N ILE A 265 -7.67 7.90 -19.57
CA ILE A 265 -8.82 7.18 -18.98
C ILE A 265 -9.91 6.92 -20.04
N GLU A 266 -10.06 7.80 -21.03
CA GLU A 266 -11.06 7.63 -22.10
C GLU A 266 -10.60 6.72 -23.21
N THR A 267 -9.36 6.93 -23.68
CA THR A 267 -8.89 6.31 -24.93
C THR A 267 -7.86 5.20 -24.71
N GLY A 268 -7.28 5.12 -23.50
CA GLY A 268 -6.12 4.26 -23.23
C GLY A 268 -4.82 4.76 -23.88
N LYS A 269 -4.79 5.99 -24.43
CA LYS A 269 -3.69 6.49 -25.23
C LYS A 269 -3.02 7.71 -24.60
N PHE A 270 -1.70 7.77 -24.67
CA PHE A 270 -0.91 8.90 -24.18
C PHE A 270 0.47 8.97 -24.86
N TYR A 271 1.22 10.02 -24.55
CA TYR A 271 2.61 10.23 -24.96
C TYR A 271 3.49 10.29 -23.72
N ARG A 272 4.72 9.79 -23.82
CA ARG A 272 5.76 10.08 -22.82
C ARG A 272 6.16 11.54 -22.85
N VAL A 273 6.64 12.05 -21.74
CA VAL A 273 7.19 13.40 -21.66
C VAL A 273 8.35 13.53 -22.64
N GLY A 274 8.31 14.55 -23.52
CA GLY A 274 9.29 14.74 -24.60
C GLY A 274 9.19 13.77 -25.77
N GLY A 275 8.20 12.84 -25.76
CA GLY A 275 8.02 11.85 -26.82
C GLY A 275 6.91 12.22 -27.80
N THR A 276 7.06 11.79 -29.06
CA THR A 276 6.07 11.97 -30.14
C THR A 276 5.32 10.67 -30.48
N ARG A 277 5.77 9.53 -29.92
CA ARG A 277 5.15 8.24 -30.19
C ARG A 277 3.96 8.00 -29.26
N GLU A 278 2.77 7.76 -29.86
CA GLU A 278 1.57 7.37 -29.09
C GLU A 278 1.77 5.99 -28.46
N ARG A 279 1.40 5.86 -27.18
CA ARG A 279 1.36 4.59 -26.43
C ARG A 279 -0.09 4.24 -26.17
N GLN A 280 -0.39 2.96 -26.15
CA GLN A 280 -1.73 2.45 -25.85
C GLN A 280 -1.63 1.41 -24.75
N VAL A 281 -2.52 1.51 -23.75
CA VAL A 281 -2.59 0.64 -22.58
C VAL A 281 -4.05 0.34 -22.22
N ASP A 282 -4.23 -0.75 -21.49
CA ASP A 282 -5.53 -1.13 -20.92
C ASP A 282 -5.38 -1.23 -19.39
N VAL A 283 -5.61 -0.11 -18.69
CA VAL A 283 -5.44 0.00 -17.24
C VAL A 283 -6.78 0.32 -16.59
N ARG A 284 -7.16 -0.46 -15.58
CA ARG A 284 -8.28 -0.10 -14.72
C ARG A 284 -7.85 0.99 -13.75
N VAL A 285 -8.51 2.15 -13.79
CA VAL A 285 -8.20 3.29 -12.92
C VAL A 285 -9.16 3.30 -11.74
N LEU A 286 -8.59 3.35 -10.53
CA LEU A 286 -9.27 3.70 -9.28
C LEU A 286 -8.78 5.06 -8.84
N SER A 287 -9.68 5.90 -8.33
CA SER A 287 -9.32 7.23 -7.83
C SER A 287 -9.69 7.37 -6.36
N ALA A 288 -8.87 8.06 -5.58
CA ALA A 288 -9.18 8.35 -4.19
C ALA A 288 -8.93 9.83 -3.87
N THR A 289 -9.74 10.40 -2.97
CA THR A 289 -9.57 11.79 -2.52
C THR A 289 -10.19 12.00 -1.13
N ASN A 290 -9.67 12.96 -0.41
CA ASN A 290 -10.25 13.51 0.81
C ASN A 290 -10.95 14.85 0.57
N ARG A 291 -10.88 15.40 -0.65
CA ARG A 291 -11.51 16.67 -1.04
C ARG A 291 -12.90 16.46 -1.64
N GLU A 292 -13.75 17.45 -1.46
CA GLU A 292 -15.06 17.53 -2.13
C GLU A 292 -14.87 17.96 -3.60
N LEU A 293 -14.72 16.98 -4.51
CA LEU A 293 -14.46 17.25 -5.93
C LEU A 293 -15.56 18.12 -6.56
N HIS A 294 -16.82 17.96 -6.14
CA HIS A 294 -17.92 18.76 -6.64
C HIS A 294 -17.72 20.27 -6.37
N GLU A 295 -17.19 20.63 -5.20
CA GLU A 295 -16.86 22.03 -4.89
C GLU A 295 -15.65 22.52 -5.72
N LEU A 296 -14.67 21.64 -6.00
CA LEU A 296 -13.56 21.97 -6.87
C LEU A 296 -14.01 22.19 -8.32
N VAL A 297 -15.02 21.44 -8.81
CA VAL A 297 -15.64 21.65 -10.12
C VAL A 297 -16.34 23.02 -10.17
N LYS A 298 -17.17 23.36 -9.18
CA LYS A 298 -17.86 24.66 -9.10
C LYS A 298 -16.89 25.84 -9.10
N THR A 299 -15.73 25.68 -8.47
CA THR A 299 -14.69 26.73 -8.40
C THR A 299 -13.72 26.73 -9.59
N GLY A 300 -13.93 25.87 -10.59
CA GLY A 300 -13.07 25.76 -11.78
C GLY A 300 -11.69 25.14 -11.52
N ARG A 301 -11.45 24.59 -10.34
CA ARG A 301 -10.18 23.93 -9.97
C ARG A 301 -10.08 22.49 -10.44
N PHE A 302 -11.23 21.86 -10.70
CA PHE A 302 -11.31 20.50 -11.22
C PHE A 302 -12.23 20.50 -12.44
N ARG A 303 -11.83 19.80 -13.51
CA ARG A 303 -12.60 19.73 -14.74
C ARG A 303 -13.84 18.86 -14.56
N GLU A 304 -14.95 19.31 -15.07
CA GLU A 304 -16.24 18.62 -15.00
C GLU A 304 -16.22 17.29 -15.80
N ASP A 305 -15.59 17.31 -16.99
CA ASP A 305 -15.46 16.11 -17.84
C ASP A 305 -14.67 14.98 -17.15
N LEU A 306 -13.54 15.30 -16.52
CA LEU A 306 -12.76 14.33 -15.74
C LEU A 306 -13.55 13.84 -14.52
N TYR A 307 -14.25 14.73 -13.82
CA TYR A 307 -15.08 14.35 -12.67
C TYR A 307 -16.10 13.27 -13.03
N TYR A 308 -16.89 13.48 -14.09
CA TYR A 308 -17.87 12.46 -14.51
C TYR A 308 -17.22 11.16 -14.99
N ARG A 309 -16.01 11.22 -15.55
CA ARG A 309 -15.30 10.04 -16.02
C ARG A 309 -14.75 9.17 -14.89
N ILE A 310 -14.30 9.76 -13.78
CA ILE A 310 -13.79 9.02 -12.62
C ILE A 310 -14.88 8.68 -11.60
N ASN A 311 -15.98 9.41 -11.57
CA ASN A 311 -17.07 9.27 -10.61
C ASN A 311 -18.24 8.42 -11.14
N VAL A 312 -17.94 7.28 -11.75
CA VAL A 312 -18.99 6.35 -12.24
C VAL A 312 -19.59 5.57 -11.06
N LEU A 313 -18.73 5.08 -10.17
CA LEU A 313 -19.15 4.35 -8.96
C LEU A 313 -18.51 5.00 -7.72
N PRO A 314 -19.20 5.93 -7.05
CA PRO A 314 -18.70 6.53 -5.82
C PRO A 314 -18.84 5.59 -4.63
N ILE A 315 -17.77 5.51 -3.83
CA ILE A 315 -17.75 4.82 -2.53
C ILE A 315 -17.25 5.81 -1.48
N HIS A 316 -18.12 6.14 -0.54
CA HIS A 316 -17.75 7.00 0.58
C HIS A 316 -17.38 6.18 1.81
N LEU A 317 -16.15 6.41 2.36
CA LEU A 317 -15.70 5.78 3.59
C LEU A 317 -15.97 6.72 4.78
N PRO A 318 -16.81 6.28 5.75
CA PRO A 318 -17.09 7.09 6.92
C PRO A 318 -15.84 7.25 7.79
N PRO A 319 -15.66 8.41 8.45
CA PRO A 319 -14.58 8.61 9.40
C PRO A 319 -14.74 7.71 10.64
N LEU A 320 -13.65 7.47 11.38
CA LEU A 320 -13.63 6.53 12.50
C LEU A 320 -14.60 6.94 13.63
N ARG A 321 -14.84 8.23 13.83
CA ARG A 321 -15.84 8.76 14.80
C ARG A 321 -17.29 8.36 14.48
N GLU A 322 -17.61 7.97 13.24
CA GLU A 322 -18.93 7.49 12.83
C GLU A 322 -19.07 5.96 12.91
N ARG A 323 -17.98 5.29 13.32
CA ARG A 323 -17.91 3.82 13.50
C ARG A 323 -17.08 3.48 14.76
N PRO A 324 -17.47 3.99 15.93
CA PRO A 324 -16.72 3.79 17.18
C PRO A 324 -16.58 2.31 17.55
N GLU A 325 -17.50 1.45 17.09
CA GLU A 325 -17.45 0.00 17.22
C GLU A 325 -16.21 -0.64 16.57
N ASP A 326 -15.57 0.05 15.61
CA ASP A 326 -14.33 -0.42 15.00
C ASP A 326 -13.10 -0.20 15.88
N VAL A 327 -13.12 0.77 16.80
CA VAL A 327 -11.96 1.12 17.62
C VAL A 327 -11.46 -0.08 18.45
N PRO A 328 -12.30 -0.85 19.17
CA PRO A 328 -11.83 -2.00 19.95
C PRO A 328 -11.26 -3.13 19.08
N VAL A 329 -11.84 -3.39 17.91
CA VAL A 329 -11.34 -4.46 17.03
C VAL A 329 -10.07 -4.08 16.31
N LEU A 330 -9.96 -2.82 15.86
CA LEU A 330 -8.73 -2.27 15.28
C LEU A 330 -7.59 -2.20 16.31
N THR A 331 -7.90 -1.78 17.55
CA THR A 331 -6.91 -1.76 18.64
C THR A 331 -6.34 -3.16 18.89
N ARG A 332 -7.18 -4.18 19.01
CA ARG A 332 -6.73 -5.57 19.17
C ARG A 332 -5.91 -6.05 17.97
N HIS A 333 -6.31 -5.70 16.76
CA HIS A 333 -5.56 -6.02 15.55
C HIS A 333 -4.16 -5.40 15.59
N PHE A 334 -4.03 -4.11 15.92
CA PHE A 334 -2.73 -3.42 16.01
C PHE A 334 -1.86 -3.94 17.14
N LEU A 335 -2.45 -4.31 18.30
CA LEU A 335 -1.69 -4.98 19.36
C LEU A 335 -1.08 -6.29 18.87
N HIS A 336 -1.85 -7.11 18.16
CA HIS A 336 -1.35 -8.37 17.62
C HIS A 336 -0.28 -8.15 16.53
N LEU A 337 -0.45 -7.14 15.70
CA LEU A 337 0.48 -6.81 14.62
C LEU A 337 1.84 -6.33 15.16
N PHE A 338 1.84 -5.49 16.20
CA PHE A 338 3.06 -4.85 16.71
C PHE A 338 3.72 -5.60 17.87
N ALA A 339 3.01 -6.49 18.54
CA ALA A 339 3.51 -7.31 19.64
C ALA A 339 3.15 -8.80 19.47
N PRO A 340 3.57 -9.47 18.38
CA PRO A 340 3.14 -10.84 18.07
C PRO A 340 3.63 -11.88 19.08
N LEU A 341 4.72 -11.60 19.83
CA LEU A 341 5.30 -12.50 20.83
C LEU A 341 4.93 -12.13 22.28
N GLY A 342 4.28 -10.96 22.49
CA GLY A 342 3.86 -10.46 23.80
C GLY A 342 2.35 -10.54 23.96
N LYS A 343 1.86 -11.04 25.10
CA LYS A 343 0.44 -10.95 25.48
C LYS A 343 0.09 -9.55 25.97
N LYS A 344 0.37 -8.50 25.13
CA LYS A 344 0.00 -7.14 25.51
C LYS A 344 -1.50 -6.93 25.35
N SER A 345 -2.13 -6.39 26.38
CA SER A 345 -3.55 -6.04 26.42
C SER A 345 -3.72 -4.52 26.62
N VAL A 346 -4.93 -4.02 26.51
CA VAL A 346 -5.30 -2.65 26.84
C VAL A 346 -6.25 -2.69 28.02
N SER A 347 -6.05 -1.85 29.02
CA SER A 347 -6.95 -1.77 30.16
C SER A 347 -8.35 -1.28 29.72
N ASN A 348 -9.37 -1.59 30.49
CA ASN A 348 -10.74 -1.14 30.20
C ASN A 348 -10.85 0.39 30.19
N GLU A 349 -10.10 1.05 31.06
CA GLU A 349 -10.04 2.51 31.14
C GLU A 349 -9.42 3.11 29.87
N ALA A 350 -8.25 2.61 29.46
CA ALA A 350 -7.60 3.02 28.21
C ALA A 350 -8.49 2.75 26.99
N MET A 351 -9.18 1.61 26.94
CA MET A 351 -10.10 1.28 25.84
C MET A 351 -11.28 2.25 25.77
N ASN A 352 -11.81 2.67 26.93
CA ASN A 352 -12.89 3.66 26.98
C ASN A 352 -12.42 5.01 26.44
N LEU A 353 -11.20 5.46 26.80
CA LEU A 353 -10.61 6.68 26.25
C LEU A 353 -10.44 6.60 24.73
N LEU A 354 -9.88 5.49 24.25
CA LEU A 354 -9.71 5.25 22.79
C LEU A 354 -11.05 5.29 22.05
N THR A 355 -12.11 4.69 22.63
CA THR A 355 -13.44 4.61 21.97
C THR A 355 -14.16 5.96 21.91
N ARG A 356 -13.93 6.83 22.92
CA ARG A 356 -14.57 8.16 23.00
C ARG A 356 -13.88 9.23 22.16
N TYR A 357 -12.63 9.01 21.81
CA TYR A 357 -11.86 10.02 21.06
C TYR A 357 -12.38 10.17 19.61
N ALA A 358 -12.27 11.37 19.05
CA ALA A 358 -12.84 11.70 17.74
C ALA A 358 -12.00 11.24 16.53
N TRP A 359 -10.75 10.89 16.75
CA TRP A 359 -9.83 10.39 15.72
C TRP A 359 -9.75 11.26 14.47
N PRO A 360 -9.30 12.52 14.54
CA PRO A 360 -9.17 13.39 13.38
C PRO A 360 -8.27 12.80 12.28
N GLY A 361 -7.23 12.01 12.64
CA GLY A 361 -6.40 11.24 11.71
C GLY A 361 -6.88 9.82 11.45
N ASN A 362 -8.11 9.49 11.91
CA ASN A 362 -8.79 8.21 11.66
C ASN A 362 -7.94 6.98 12.09
N ILE A 363 -7.94 5.92 11.26
CA ILE A 363 -7.23 4.66 11.55
C ILE A 363 -5.72 4.87 11.61
N ARG A 364 -5.16 5.78 10.80
CA ARG A 364 -3.72 6.07 10.80
C ARG A 364 -3.27 6.66 12.12
N GLU A 365 -4.05 7.55 12.72
CA GLU A 365 -3.78 8.11 14.03
C GLU A 365 -3.91 7.04 15.13
N LEU A 366 -4.97 6.25 15.13
CA LEU A 366 -5.16 5.13 16.05
C LEU A 366 -3.97 4.16 16.01
N GLN A 367 -3.52 3.79 14.82
CA GLN A 367 -2.36 2.91 14.62
C GLN A 367 -1.09 3.50 15.24
N HIS A 368 -0.82 4.79 15.03
CA HIS A 368 0.33 5.47 15.61
C HIS A 368 0.25 5.57 17.13
N VAL A 369 -0.92 5.86 17.69
CA VAL A 369 -1.15 5.92 19.14
C VAL A 369 -0.88 4.56 19.79
N ILE A 370 -1.45 3.48 19.24
CA ILE A 370 -1.23 2.13 19.78
C ILE A 370 0.25 1.73 19.67
N ARG A 371 0.89 1.97 18.53
CA ARG A 371 2.33 1.69 18.36
C ARG A 371 3.18 2.44 19.36
N ARG A 372 2.90 3.74 19.61
CA ARG A 372 3.59 4.56 20.60
C ARG A 372 3.37 4.03 22.01
N ALA A 373 2.13 3.72 22.39
CA ALA A 373 1.80 3.18 23.71
C ALA A 373 2.54 1.86 23.98
N LEU A 374 2.63 0.97 22.97
CA LEU A 374 3.38 -0.29 23.09
C LEU A 374 4.88 -0.10 23.31
N ILE A 375 5.48 0.95 22.73
CA ILE A 375 6.91 1.26 22.89
C ILE A 375 7.17 1.86 24.28
N LEU A 376 6.26 2.70 24.76
CA LEU A 376 6.45 3.43 26.01
C LEU A 376 6.04 2.61 27.24
N SER A 377 5.08 1.70 27.12
CA SER A 377 4.63 0.86 28.24
C SER A 377 5.62 -0.26 28.56
N PRO A 378 6.21 -0.28 29.76
CA PRO A 378 7.07 -1.37 30.21
C PRO A 378 6.28 -2.61 30.65
N LYS A 379 4.95 -2.49 30.83
CA LYS A 379 4.06 -3.55 31.33
C LYS A 379 3.46 -4.37 30.19
N ASP A 380 2.90 -5.52 30.51
CA ASP A 380 2.12 -6.35 29.57
C ASP A 380 0.72 -5.77 29.26
N GLN A 381 0.34 -4.71 29.93
CA GLN A 381 -0.92 -4.00 29.73
C GLN A 381 -0.68 -2.51 29.49
N VAL A 382 -1.29 -1.99 28.44
CA VAL A 382 -1.32 -0.55 28.13
C VAL A 382 -2.39 0.09 29.01
N GLU A 383 -1.95 1.02 29.85
CA GLU A 383 -2.80 1.78 30.77
C GLU A 383 -3.19 3.14 30.18
N SER A 384 -4.14 3.83 30.83
CA SER A 384 -4.55 5.18 30.42
C SER A 384 -3.41 6.20 30.41
N GLU A 385 -2.42 6.02 31.31
CA GLU A 385 -1.23 6.88 31.43
C GLU A 385 -0.25 6.73 30.25
N ASP A 386 -0.25 5.58 29.56
CA ASP A 386 0.59 5.31 28.38
C ASP A 386 0.05 6.00 27.11
N LEU A 387 -1.20 6.48 27.16
CA LEU A 387 -1.85 7.16 26.05
C LEU A 387 -1.47 8.66 26.02
N PRO A 388 -1.48 9.32 24.85
CA PRO A 388 -1.25 10.74 24.73
C PRO A 388 -2.21 11.59 25.60
N LEU A 389 -1.72 12.70 26.14
CA LEU A 389 -2.50 13.60 27.00
C LEU A 389 -3.79 14.10 26.33
N ASP A 390 -3.77 14.29 25.02
CA ASP A 390 -4.96 14.70 24.25
C ASP A 390 -6.13 13.71 24.32
N LEU A 391 -5.83 12.44 24.55
CA LEU A 391 -6.82 11.37 24.75
C LEU A 391 -7.33 11.34 26.21
N GLN A 392 -6.50 11.77 27.17
CA GLN A 392 -6.82 11.75 28.59
C GLN A 392 -7.69 12.95 29.00
N VAL A 393 -7.61 14.08 28.27
CA VAL A 393 -8.43 15.26 28.51
C VAL A 393 -9.85 15.02 28.02
N ASP A 394 -10.76 14.77 28.95
CA ASP A 394 -12.16 14.50 28.66
C ASP A 394 -12.77 15.64 27.83
N ARG A 395 -13.58 15.30 26.82
CA ARG A 395 -14.30 16.28 25.98
C ARG A 395 -15.18 17.24 26.78
N ALA A 396 -15.54 16.88 28.02
CA ALA A 396 -16.21 17.75 28.98
C ALA A 396 -15.40 19.02 29.24
N SER A 397 -14.08 18.95 29.34
CA SER A 397 -13.19 20.12 29.48
C SER A 397 -13.06 20.92 28.17
N ARG A 398 -13.20 20.28 27.02
CA ARG A 398 -13.22 20.96 25.70
C ARG A 398 -14.58 21.53 25.35
N GLN A 399 -15.67 20.98 25.88
CA GLN A 399 -17.04 21.58 25.77
C GLN A 399 -17.27 22.69 26.81
N ALA A 400 -16.53 22.69 27.91
CA ALA A 400 -16.48 23.84 28.81
C ALA A 400 -15.64 25.01 28.25
N ALA A 401 -14.69 24.74 27.35
CA ALA A 401 -14.21 25.70 26.36
C ALA A 401 -15.19 25.66 25.20
N GLY A 402 -16.34 26.31 25.30
CA GLY A 402 -17.45 26.31 24.35
C GLY A 402 -17.04 26.54 22.89
N PRO A 403 -17.94 26.33 21.92
CA PRO A 403 -17.61 26.56 20.53
C PRO A 403 -16.91 27.91 20.44
N ARG A 404 -15.84 27.98 19.65
CA ARG A 404 -15.31 29.29 19.23
C ARG A 404 -16.46 30.01 18.55
N GLY A 405 -17.27 30.68 19.39
CA GLY A 405 -18.33 31.56 18.93
C GLY A 405 -17.72 32.64 18.06
N PRO A 406 -18.54 33.37 17.30
CA PRO A 406 -18.05 34.46 16.48
C PRO A 406 -17.13 35.31 17.34
N VAL A 407 -16.01 35.77 16.74
CA VAL A 407 -14.95 36.55 17.39
C VAL A 407 -15.61 37.58 18.30
N THR A 408 -15.65 37.30 19.65
CA THR A 408 -16.24 38.18 20.61
C THR A 408 -15.23 39.28 20.91
N THR A 409 -15.70 40.50 21.00
CA THR A 409 -14.83 41.64 21.38
C THR A 409 -14.22 41.42 22.77
N LEU A 410 -13.05 42.01 23.03
CA LEU A 410 -12.38 41.92 24.33
C LEU A 410 -13.33 42.35 25.46
N GLY A 411 -14.19 43.33 25.21
CA GLY A 411 -15.21 43.82 26.15
C GLY A 411 -16.27 42.75 26.50
N GLU A 412 -16.68 41.92 25.53
CA GLU A 412 -17.64 40.84 25.77
C GLU A 412 -17.04 39.69 26.61
N VAL A 413 -15.78 39.34 26.33
CA VAL A 413 -15.03 38.34 27.11
C VAL A 413 -14.86 38.84 28.56
N GLU A 414 -14.50 40.10 28.73
CA GLU A 414 -14.33 40.73 30.04
C GLU A 414 -15.66 40.77 30.80
N ARG A 415 -16.74 41.14 30.13
CA ARG A 415 -18.10 41.16 30.73
C ARG A 415 -18.50 39.76 31.22
N GLN A 416 -18.31 38.73 30.44
CA GLN A 416 -18.64 37.35 30.82
C GLN A 416 -17.78 36.87 31.97
N HIS A 417 -16.50 37.22 31.99
CA HIS A 417 -15.60 36.87 33.09
C HIS A 417 -15.99 37.55 34.41
N ILE A 418 -16.34 38.83 34.36
CA ILE A 418 -16.83 39.59 35.53
C ILE A 418 -18.14 38.99 36.07
N LEU A 419 -19.08 38.63 35.23
CA LEU A 419 -20.35 37.99 35.62
C LEU A 419 -20.08 36.66 36.33
N ARG A 420 -19.23 35.79 35.75
CA ARG A 420 -18.90 34.50 36.33
C ARG A 420 -18.25 34.62 37.73
N VAL A 421 -17.33 35.56 37.91
CA VAL A 421 -16.71 35.80 39.21
C VAL A 421 -17.71 36.35 40.23
N LEU A 422 -18.62 37.24 39.82
CA LEU A 422 -19.69 37.73 40.68
C LEU A 422 -20.65 36.64 41.14
N GLU A 423 -21.01 35.71 40.26
CA GLU A 423 -21.81 34.53 40.60
C GLU A 423 -21.08 33.65 41.65
N GLN A 424 -19.78 33.38 41.45
CA GLN A 424 -18.98 32.56 42.36
C GLN A 424 -18.88 33.16 43.78
N VAL A 425 -18.85 34.49 43.88
CA VAL A 425 -18.76 35.19 45.21
C VAL A 425 -20.13 35.70 45.68
N ASN A 426 -21.24 35.15 45.18
CA ASN A 426 -22.61 35.49 45.55
C ASN A 426 -22.89 37.02 45.52
N GLY A 427 -22.34 37.71 44.51
CA GLY A 427 -22.54 39.14 44.32
C GLY A 427 -21.67 40.06 45.21
N HIS A 428 -20.75 39.53 46.00
CA HIS A 428 -19.95 40.35 46.91
C HIS A 428 -18.86 41.13 46.18
N ARG A 429 -19.07 42.41 45.92
CA ARG A 429 -18.22 43.29 45.06
C ARG A 429 -16.76 43.37 45.48
N GLY A 430 -16.52 43.44 46.82
CA GLY A 430 -15.17 43.51 47.36
C GLY A 430 -14.36 42.25 47.11
N GLN A 431 -14.97 41.07 47.29
CA GLN A 431 -14.35 39.78 47.02
C GLN A 431 -14.18 39.56 45.51
N ALA A 432 -15.17 39.98 44.71
CA ALA A 432 -15.06 39.89 43.24
C ALA A 432 -13.89 40.75 42.72
N ALA A 433 -13.69 41.96 43.23
CA ALA A 433 -12.57 42.81 42.85
C ALA A 433 -11.23 42.18 43.21
N GLN A 434 -11.14 41.53 44.39
CA GLN A 434 -9.95 40.82 44.84
C GLN A 434 -9.62 39.59 43.96
N VAL A 435 -10.63 38.79 43.62
CA VAL A 435 -10.48 37.62 42.70
C VAL A 435 -10.09 38.04 41.30
N LEU A 436 -10.66 39.16 40.82
CA LEU A 436 -10.36 39.72 39.49
C LEU A 436 -9.00 40.47 39.45
N GLY A 437 -8.34 40.68 40.60
CA GLY A 437 -7.08 41.42 40.69
C GLY A 437 -7.18 42.89 40.28
N ILE A 438 -8.38 43.53 40.46
CA ILE A 438 -8.62 44.91 40.11
C ILE A 438 -9.14 45.71 41.32
N ASP A 439 -8.92 47.04 41.28
CA ASP A 439 -9.43 47.93 42.31
C ASP A 439 -10.99 47.95 42.33
N PRO A 440 -11.64 47.98 43.50
CA PRO A 440 -13.08 48.02 43.65
C PRO A 440 -13.78 49.15 42.85
N LYS A 441 -13.12 50.32 42.73
CA LYS A 441 -13.63 51.43 41.91
C LYS A 441 -13.59 51.07 40.41
N THR A 442 -12.56 50.37 40.00
CA THR A 442 -12.44 49.87 38.60
C THR A 442 -13.54 48.87 38.28
N LEU A 443 -13.81 47.91 39.18
CA LEU A 443 -14.89 46.98 39.05
C LEU A 443 -16.25 47.70 38.94
N TYR A 444 -16.50 48.68 39.84
CA TYR A 444 -17.74 49.46 39.82
C TYR A 444 -17.94 50.16 38.45
N ARG A 445 -16.89 50.81 37.92
CA ARG A 445 -16.94 51.47 36.59
C ARG A 445 -17.23 50.48 35.46
N LYS A 446 -16.65 49.30 35.52
CA LYS A 446 -16.89 48.23 34.51
C LYS A 446 -18.32 47.68 34.59
N LEU A 447 -18.87 47.50 35.80
CA LEU A 447 -20.27 47.10 36.01
C LEU A 447 -21.26 48.09 35.38
N LEU A 448 -20.99 49.39 35.49
CA LEU A 448 -21.78 50.44 34.85
C LEU A 448 -21.65 50.40 33.30
N ILE A 449 -20.44 50.28 32.80
CA ILE A 449 -20.16 50.22 31.35
C ILE A 449 -20.87 49.01 30.72
N TYR A 450 -20.84 47.86 31.35
CA TYR A 450 -21.45 46.62 30.85
C TYR A 450 -22.93 46.45 31.23
N ARG A 451 -23.54 47.42 31.91
CA ARG A 451 -24.94 47.42 32.42
C ARG A 451 -25.29 46.13 33.18
N ILE A 452 -24.38 45.66 34.04
CA ILE A 452 -24.62 44.50 34.86
C ILE A 452 -25.39 44.92 36.10
N ALA A 453 -26.68 44.51 36.18
CA ALA A 453 -27.54 44.73 37.34
C ALA A 453 -27.22 43.67 38.39
N ILE A 454 -26.81 44.10 39.58
CA ILE A 454 -26.57 43.21 40.71
C ILE A 454 -27.62 43.51 41.78
N ALA A 455 -28.39 42.48 42.18
CA ALA A 455 -29.28 42.59 43.33
C ALA A 455 -28.45 42.86 44.60
N GLU A 456 -28.88 43.85 45.37
CA GLU A 456 -28.22 44.13 46.69
C GLU A 456 -28.37 42.90 47.61
N PRO A 457 -27.30 42.53 48.36
CA PRO A 457 -27.41 41.48 49.36
C PRO A 457 -28.44 41.90 50.41
N ARG A 458 -29.50 41.11 50.59
CA ARG A 458 -30.45 41.30 51.70
C ARG A 458 -29.68 41.30 53.01
N SER A 459 -29.65 42.45 53.66
CA SER A 459 -29.10 42.57 55.03
C SER A 459 -29.90 41.65 55.95
N ARG A 460 -29.24 40.61 56.48
CA ARG A 460 -29.79 39.87 57.65
C ARG A 460 -29.87 40.83 58.79
N ARG A 461 -31.07 41.13 59.28
CA ARG A 461 -31.34 41.59 60.67
C ARG A 461 -31.24 40.38 61.59
#